data_4e8134280d5d42f10cd2eb8909242cb5
#
_entry.id   4e8134280d5d42f10cd2eb8909242cb5
#
_cell.length_a   1.000
_cell.length_b   1.000
_cell.length_c   1.000
_cell.angle_alpha   90.00
_cell.angle_beta   90.00
_cell.angle_gamma   90.00
#
_symmetry.space_group_name_H-M   'P 1'
#
loop_
_entity.id
_entity.type
_entity.pdbx_description
1 polymer ?
#
loop_
_entity_poly.entity_id
_entity_poly.type
_entity_poly.pdbx_seq_one_letter_code
_entity_poly.pdbx_strand_id
1 'polypeptide(L)' 'MRDETAIYLVLKKIRSRKEELKDVIAVGLPSFDEYMKAVGEHKAYTIIEQEVQDLQKDEDEDGDRNTKT' A
#
# COMPACT_ATOMS: atom_id res chain seq x y z
N MET A 1 13.61 2.86 -16.84
CA MET A 1 12.36 3.24 -16.21
C MET A 1 12.63 4.06 -14.97
N ARG A 2 11.83 5.05 -14.73
CA ARG A 2 12.03 5.91 -13.57
C ARG A 2 11.49 5.27 -12.31
N ASP A 3 12.15 5.53 -11.21
CA ASP A 3 11.74 5.02 -9.91
C ASP A 3 10.32 5.48 -9.57
N GLU A 4 9.98 6.72 -9.93
CA GLU A 4 8.65 7.26 -9.71
C GLU A 4 7.58 6.44 -10.39
N THR A 5 7.85 6.01 -11.63
CA THR A 5 6.89 5.20 -12.36
C THR A 5 6.72 3.84 -11.70
N ALA A 6 7.82 3.25 -11.25
CA ALA A 6 7.76 1.96 -10.58
C ALA A 6 6.96 2.06 -9.30
N ILE A 7 7.20 3.11 -8.50
CA ILE A 7 6.48 3.33 -7.26
C ILE A 7 4.99 3.54 -7.53
N TYR A 8 4.67 4.30 -8.57
CA TYR A 8 3.27 4.52 -8.94
C TYR A 8 2.57 3.21 -9.27
N LEU A 9 3.24 2.35 -10.04
CA LEU A 9 2.65 1.08 -10.42
C LEU A 9 2.45 0.16 -9.21
N VAL A 10 3.40 0.17 -8.29
CA VAL A 10 3.28 -0.61 -7.06
C VAL A 10 2.10 -0.13 -6.25
N LEU A 11 1.98 1.19 -6.06
CA LEU A 11 0.87 1.75 -5.30
C LEU A 11 -0.47 1.44 -5.96
N LYS A 12 -0.51 1.53 -7.28
CA LYS A 12 -1.73 1.24 -8.01
C LYS A 12 -2.16 -0.21 -7.79
N LYS A 13 -1.20 -1.12 -7.80
CA LYS A 13 -1.49 -2.53 -7.59
C LYS A 13 -1.95 -2.79 -6.16
N ILE A 14 -1.31 -2.15 -5.20
CA ILE A 14 -1.69 -2.29 -3.80
C ILE A 14 -3.13 -1.79 -3.59
N ARG A 15 -3.45 -0.63 -4.15
CA ARG A 15 -4.79 -0.07 -4.02
C ARG A 15 -5.84 -0.94 -4.67
N SER A 16 -5.51 -1.51 -5.82
CA SER A 16 -6.41 -2.42 -6.50
C SER A 16 -6.68 -3.65 -5.64
N ARG A 17 -5.64 -4.19 -5.03
CA ARG A 17 -5.78 -5.36 -4.16
C ARG A 17 -6.62 -5.03 -2.93
N LYS A 18 -6.42 -3.85 -2.37
CA LYS A 18 -7.22 -3.42 -1.22
C LYS A 18 -8.70 -3.32 -1.57
N GLU A 19 -9.01 -2.82 -2.76
CA GLU A 19 -10.40 -2.74 -3.19
C GLU A 19 -11.01 -4.11 -3.32
N GLU A 20 -10.28 -5.07 -3.88
CA GLU A 20 -10.75 -6.44 -3.98
C GLU A 20 -11.06 -7.02 -2.60
N LEU A 21 -10.16 -6.80 -1.66
CA LEU A 21 -10.34 -7.30 -0.30
C LEU A 21 -11.52 -6.62 0.38
N LYS A 22 -11.67 -5.34 0.17
CA LYS A 22 -12.80 -4.60 0.71
C LYS A 22 -14.12 -5.18 0.23
N ASP A 23 -14.21 -5.47 -1.06
CA ASP A 23 -15.40 -6.03 -1.63
C ASP A 23 -15.70 -7.41 -1.06
N VAL A 24 -14.68 -8.23 -0.91
CA VAL A 24 -14.83 -9.56 -0.34
C VAL A 24 -15.32 -9.48 1.10
N ILE A 25 -14.74 -8.57 1.88
CA ILE A 25 -15.13 -8.38 3.27
C ILE A 25 -16.57 -7.88 3.36
N ALA A 26 -16.95 -6.96 2.49
CA ALA A 26 -18.27 -6.38 2.49
C ALA A 26 -19.36 -7.39 2.15
N VAL A 27 -19.06 -8.30 1.23
CA VAL A 27 -20.00 -9.33 0.84
C VAL A 27 -20.19 -10.36 1.95
N GLY A 28 -19.15 -10.56 2.75
CA GLY A 28 -19.17 -11.53 3.81
C GLY A 28 -18.45 -12.79 3.37
N LEU A 29 -17.82 -13.43 4.35
CA LEU A 29 -17.03 -14.63 4.09
C LEU A 29 -17.63 -15.78 4.85
N PRO A 30 -17.43 -17.02 4.35
CA PRO A 30 -18.08 -18.17 4.94
C PRO A 30 -17.62 -18.50 6.36
N SER A 31 -16.46 -18.04 6.78
CA SER A 31 -15.99 -18.34 8.12
C SER A 31 -15.33 -17.12 8.75
N PHE A 32 -15.33 -17.14 10.08
CA PHE A 32 -14.68 -16.08 10.83
C PHE A 32 -13.18 -16.03 10.54
N ASP A 33 -12.57 -17.21 10.40
CA ASP A 33 -11.14 -17.29 10.12
C ASP A 33 -10.81 -16.64 8.79
N GLU A 34 -11.60 -16.88 7.77
CA GLU A 34 -11.38 -16.27 6.47
C GLU A 34 -11.60 -14.77 6.52
N TYR A 35 -12.60 -14.36 7.29
CA TYR A 35 -12.86 -12.94 7.49
C TYR A 35 -11.65 -12.26 8.13
N MET A 36 -11.12 -12.84 9.20
CA MET A 36 -9.99 -12.26 9.89
C MET A 36 -8.74 -12.23 9.02
N LYS A 37 -8.58 -13.25 8.18
CA LYS A 37 -7.47 -13.31 7.26
C LYS A 37 -7.56 -12.16 6.25
N ALA A 38 -8.74 -11.93 5.70
CA ALA A 38 -8.93 -10.87 4.73
C ALA A 38 -8.72 -9.51 5.36
N VAL A 39 -9.21 -9.31 6.58
CA VAL A 39 -9.00 -8.08 7.31
C VAL A 39 -7.52 -7.84 7.55
N GLY A 40 -6.80 -8.92 7.95
CA GLY A 40 -5.37 -8.83 8.18
C GLY A 40 -4.60 -8.47 6.92
N GLU A 41 -4.98 -9.07 5.79
CA GLU A 41 -4.35 -8.75 4.53
C GLU A 41 -4.58 -7.30 4.13
N HIS A 42 -5.81 -6.83 4.29
CA HIS A 42 -6.14 -5.44 3.97
C HIS A 42 -5.31 -4.50 4.83
N LYS A 43 -5.18 -4.83 6.10
CA LYS A 43 -4.39 -4.01 7.02
C LYS A 43 -2.91 -3.99 6.61
N ALA A 44 -2.38 -5.16 6.22
CA ALA A 44 -1.00 -5.25 5.79
C ALA A 44 -0.76 -4.40 4.55
N TYR A 45 -1.67 -4.44 3.60
CA TYR A 45 -1.53 -3.63 2.39
C TYR A 45 -1.61 -2.13 2.72
N THR A 46 -2.44 -1.77 3.68
CA THR A 46 -2.52 -0.37 4.11
C THR A 46 -1.18 0.10 4.69
N ILE A 47 -0.55 -0.75 5.49
CA ILE A 47 0.74 -0.43 6.06
C ILE A 47 1.80 -0.32 4.98
N ILE A 48 1.82 -1.27 4.05
CA ILE A 48 2.79 -1.26 2.96
C ILE A 48 2.59 -0.02 2.09
N GLU A 49 1.34 0.30 1.80
CA GLU A 49 1.04 1.49 1.01
C GLU A 49 1.60 2.74 1.68
N GLN A 50 1.42 2.84 2.98
CA GLN A 50 1.92 3.99 3.72
C GLN A 50 3.45 4.03 3.70
N GLU A 51 4.08 2.87 3.84
CA GLU A 51 5.53 2.81 3.83
C GLU A 51 6.10 3.21 2.47
N VAL A 52 5.44 2.77 1.40
CA VAL A 52 5.88 3.13 0.06
C VAL A 52 5.72 4.63 -0.17
N GLN A 53 4.61 5.20 0.31
CA GLN A 53 4.40 6.63 0.20
C GLN A 53 5.44 7.41 1.00
N ASP A 54 5.78 6.90 2.17
CA ASP A 54 6.79 7.54 3.00
C ASP A 54 8.16 7.50 2.32
N LEU A 55 8.48 6.38 1.68
CA LEU A 55 9.73 6.28 0.95
C LEU A 55 9.77 7.27 -0.21
N GLN A 56 8.66 7.40 -0.92
CA GLN A 56 8.58 8.35 -2.02
C GLN A 56 8.75 9.77 -1.52
N LYS A 57 8.14 10.08 -0.39
CA LYS A 57 8.25 11.38 0.21
C LYS A 57 9.68 11.65 0.66
N ASP A 58 10.31 10.66 1.27
CA ASP A 58 11.70 10.79 1.70
C ASP A 58 12.62 11.03 0.53
N GLU A 59 12.37 10.36 -0.58
CA GLU A 59 13.16 10.56 -1.78
C GLU A 59 13.05 11.98 -2.29
N ASP A 60 11.83 12.51 -2.31
CA ASP A 60 11.60 13.88 -2.73
C ASP A 60 12.29 14.86 -1.80
N GLU A 61 12.26 14.58 -0.51
CA GLU A 61 12.86 15.43 0.48
C GLU A 61 14.37 15.30 0.51
N ASP A 62 14.90 14.16 0.11
CA ASP A 62 16.33 13.93 0.09
C ASP A 62 17.06 14.91 -0.80
N GLY A 63 16.43 15.32 -1.88
CA GLY A 63 17.02 16.35 -2.72
C GLY A 63 17.31 17.61 -1.94
N ASP A 64 16.40 17.99 -1.07
CA ASP A 64 16.55 19.15 -0.22
C ASP A 64 17.50 18.88 0.93
N ARG A 65 17.37 17.70 1.51
CA ARG A 65 18.17 17.34 2.66
C ARG A 65 19.63 17.20 2.34
N ASN A 66 19.93 16.68 1.18
CA ASN A 66 21.31 16.52 0.75
C ASN A 66 22.01 17.86 0.68
N THR A 67 21.29 18.90 0.41
CA THR A 67 21.90 20.23 0.36
C THR A 67 22.14 20.77 1.75
N LYS A 68 21.44 20.26 2.74
CA LYS A 68 21.64 20.72 4.10
C LYS A 68 22.82 20.08 4.79
N THR A 69 23.07 18.85 4.44
CA THR A 69 24.17 18.15 5.05
C THR A 69 25.42 18.31 4.23
#